data_f529212c929911e135a34ab86d328cb1
#
_entry.id   f529212c929911e135a34ab86d328cb1
#
_cell.length_a   1.000
_cell.length_b   1.000
_cell.length_c   1.000
_cell.angle_alpha   90.00
_cell.angle_beta   90.00
_cell.angle_gamma   90.00
#
_symmetry.space_group_name_H-M   'P 1'
#
loop_
_entity.id
_entity.type
_entity.pdbx_description
1 polymer ?
#
loop_
_entity_poly.entity_id
_entity_poly.type
_entity_poly.pdbx_seq_one_letter_code
_entity_poly.pdbx_strand_id
1 'polypeptide(L)'
;MTEILAIDLATTTGYARGRVGDDAPMFGTVSFQGKDQNQVFAKALQWMMEMVRESPPQIVVIESMLPPQAMLNKTSRQVRDRLAGLHGVIRGCARRWGVGEISECGVGEVRKHFTGFRNMQRDNAKRAVMDQCKALGWNVRNDNEGDACAIWSYSASLIDPKQALRVSPLFNKGLRVTGW
;
A
#
# COMPACT_ATOMS: atom_id res chain seq x y z
N MET A 1 7.81 -17.49 -8.89
CA MET A 1 7.78 -16.64 -7.68
C MET A 1 6.60 -15.69 -7.82
N THR A 2 5.80 -15.52 -6.77
CA THR A 2 4.60 -14.67 -6.77
C THR A 2 4.99 -13.20 -6.75
N GLU A 3 4.54 -12.43 -7.72
CA GLU A 3 4.73 -10.98 -7.79
C GLU A 3 3.48 -10.26 -7.25
N ILE A 4 3.69 -9.27 -6.41
CA ILE A 4 2.65 -8.49 -5.74
C ILE A 4 2.77 -7.03 -6.15
N LEU A 5 1.65 -6.41 -6.52
CA LEU A 5 1.48 -4.96 -6.62
C LEU A 5 0.63 -4.50 -5.43
N ALA A 6 1.23 -3.81 -4.50
CA ALA A 6 0.58 -3.20 -3.33
C ALA A 6 0.27 -1.73 -3.59
N ILE A 7 -0.91 -1.26 -3.18
CA ILE A 7 -1.41 0.08 -3.50
C ILE A 7 -2.03 0.72 -2.25
N ASP A 8 -1.46 1.82 -1.80
CA ASP A 8 -2.08 2.78 -0.87
C ASP A 8 -2.88 3.77 -1.70
N LEU A 9 -4.18 3.46 -1.91
CA LEU A 9 -5.01 4.10 -2.92
C LEU A 9 -5.62 5.40 -2.42
N ALA A 10 -5.22 6.51 -3.06
CA ALA A 10 -5.75 7.84 -2.83
C ALA A 10 -5.65 8.67 -4.14
N THR A 11 -5.96 9.97 -4.10
CA THR A 11 -5.70 10.88 -5.24
C THR A 11 -4.20 11.04 -5.51
N THR A 12 -3.38 10.96 -4.46
CA THR A 12 -1.93 10.75 -4.55
C THR A 12 -1.67 9.37 -3.98
N THR A 13 -1.41 8.43 -4.85
CA THR A 13 -1.33 6.99 -4.57
C THR A 13 0.12 6.56 -4.40
N GLY A 14 0.42 5.86 -3.30
CA GLY A 14 1.65 5.10 -3.15
C GLY A 14 1.51 3.70 -3.77
N TYR A 15 2.56 3.19 -4.37
CA TYR A 15 2.60 1.82 -4.86
C TYR A 15 3.93 1.14 -4.54
N ALA A 16 3.89 -0.17 -4.37
CA ALA A 16 5.06 -1.01 -4.22
C ALA A 16 4.87 -2.31 -5.01
N ARG A 17 5.84 -2.70 -5.84
CA ARG A 17 5.78 -3.89 -6.68
C ARG A 17 7.04 -4.72 -6.53
N GLY A 18 6.91 -6.00 -6.27
CA GLY A 18 8.04 -6.91 -6.11
C GLY A 18 7.58 -8.35 -5.94
N ARG A 19 8.55 -9.27 -6.00
CA ARG A 19 8.30 -10.69 -5.82
C ARG A 19 8.42 -11.08 -4.36
N VAL A 20 7.67 -12.09 -3.95
CA VAL A 20 7.85 -12.69 -2.62
C VAL A 20 9.27 -13.27 -2.55
N GLY A 21 10.05 -12.79 -1.56
CA GLY A 21 11.46 -13.15 -1.41
C GLY A 21 12.44 -12.05 -1.79
N ASP A 22 12.02 -11.02 -2.52
CA ASP A 22 12.87 -9.86 -2.82
C ASP A 22 13.26 -9.12 -1.53
N ASP A 23 14.45 -8.53 -1.52
CA ASP A 23 14.95 -7.73 -0.38
C ASP A 23 14.23 -6.38 -0.27
N ALA A 24 13.79 -5.82 -1.40
CA ALA A 24 13.02 -4.60 -1.48
C ALA A 24 12.07 -4.64 -2.68
N PRO A 25 10.86 -4.07 -2.59
CA PRO A 25 10.03 -3.83 -3.76
C PRO A 25 10.54 -2.62 -4.55
N MET A 26 10.19 -2.52 -5.81
CA MET A 26 10.15 -1.24 -6.53
C MET A 26 8.97 -0.44 -5.99
N PHE A 27 9.15 0.83 -5.68
CA PHE A 27 8.09 1.68 -5.13
C PHE A 27 8.10 3.09 -5.69
N GLY A 28 7.00 3.77 -5.55
CA GLY A 28 6.85 5.14 -5.99
C GLY A 28 5.51 5.74 -5.63
N THR A 29 5.32 6.96 -6.08
CA THR A 29 4.08 7.72 -5.91
C THR A 29 3.59 8.21 -7.26
N VAL A 30 2.27 8.14 -7.48
CA VAL A 30 1.59 8.69 -8.64
C VAL A 30 0.47 9.62 -8.23
N SER A 31 0.27 10.72 -8.96
CA SER A 31 -0.83 11.66 -8.72
C SER A 31 -1.91 11.52 -9.79
N PHE A 32 -3.14 11.27 -9.33
CA PHE A 32 -4.34 11.26 -10.18
C PHE A 32 -5.09 12.60 -10.15
N GLN A 33 -4.49 13.66 -9.58
CA GLN A 33 -5.15 14.96 -9.51
C GLN A 33 -5.65 15.43 -10.88
N GLY A 34 -6.90 15.91 -10.92
CA GLY A 34 -7.58 16.37 -12.12
C GLY A 34 -8.58 17.47 -11.79
N LYS A 35 -9.07 18.17 -12.83
CA LYS A 35 -10.08 19.25 -12.70
C LYS A 35 -11.43 18.69 -12.23
N ASP A 36 -11.73 17.45 -12.55
CA ASP A 36 -12.95 16.74 -12.18
C ASP A 36 -12.68 15.25 -11.88
N GLN A 37 -13.72 14.53 -11.46
CA GLN A 37 -13.61 13.11 -11.14
C GLN A 37 -13.31 12.24 -12.37
N ASN A 38 -13.78 12.61 -13.54
CA ASN A 38 -13.55 11.85 -14.77
C ASN A 38 -12.05 11.85 -15.13
N GLN A 39 -11.40 13.00 -14.98
CA GLN A 39 -9.95 13.11 -15.19
C GLN A 39 -9.16 12.30 -14.14
N VAL A 40 -9.60 12.29 -12.88
CA VAL A 40 -8.99 11.48 -11.82
C VAL A 40 -9.07 10.00 -12.20
N PHE A 41 -10.23 9.51 -12.60
CA PHE A 41 -10.43 8.12 -12.97
C PHE A 41 -9.70 7.73 -14.26
N ALA A 42 -9.66 8.63 -15.25
CA ALA A 42 -8.92 8.39 -16.50
C ALA A 42 -7.41 8.22 -16.24
N LYS A 43 -6.82 9.08 -15.39
CA LYS A 43 -5.41 8.96 -14.99
C LYS A 43 -5.13 7.67 -14.21
N ALA A 44 -6.01 7.30 -13.29
CA ALA A 44 -5.89 6.06 -12.54
C ALA A 44 -5.99 4.82 -13.45
N LEU A 45 -6.91 4.84 -14.41
CA LEU A 45 -7.05 3.78 -15.41
C LEU A 45 -5.77 3.66 -16.26
N GLN A 46 -5.29 4.77 -16.80
CA GLN A 46 -4.08 4.79 -17.63
C GLN A 46 -2.87 4.24 -16.85
N TRP A 47 -2.63 4.75 -15.64
CA TRP A 47 -1.54 4.27 -14.80
C TRP A 47 -1.65 2.77 -14.50
N MET A 48 -2.84 2.29 -14.14
CA MET A 48 -3.02 0.87 -13.85
C MET A 48 -2.80 0.01 -15.09
N MET A 49 -3.24 0.46 -16.26
CA MET A 49 -2.95 -0.23 -17.52
C MET A 49 -1.44 -0.34 -17.78
N GLU A 50 -0.68 0.73 -17.57
CA GLU A 50 0.77 0.74 -17.71
C GLU A 50 1.44 -0.25 -16.75
N MET A 51 0.92 -0.35 -15.51
CA MET A 51 1.44 -1.26 -14.49
C MET A 51 1.20 -2.75 -14.79
N VAL A 52 0.14 -3.10 -15.54
CA VAL A 52 -0.28 -4.50 -15.68
C VAL A 52 -0.30 -5.04 -17.11
N ARG A 53 -0.29 -4.17 -18.14
CA ARG A 53 -0.50 -4.58 -19.53
C ARG A 53 0.56 -5.56 -20.06
N GLU A 54 1.83 -5.29 -19.81
CA GLU A 54 2.95 -6.08 -20.34
C GLU A 54 3.31 -7.27 -19.44
N SER A 55 3.18 -7.09 -18.14
CA SER A 55 3.52 -8.10 -17.14
C SER A 55 2.55 -7.97 -15.95
N PRO A 56 1.38 -8.59 -16.00
CA PRO A 56 0.44 -8.54 -14.88
C PRO A 56 1.02 -9.25 -13.65
N PRO A 57 1.02 -8.62 -12.47
CA PRO A 57 1.39 -9.31 -11.24
C PRO A 57 0.37 -10.41 -10.93
N GLN A 58 0.76 -11.42 -10.18
CA GLN A 58 -0.16 -12.47 -9.76
C GLN A 58 -1.22 -11.92 -8.79
N ILE A 59 -0.81 -10.98 -7.93
CA ILE A 59 -1.67 -10.42 -6.88
C ILE A 59 -1.61 -8.89 -6.91
N VAL A 60 -2.78 -8.27 -6.82
CA VAL A 60 -2.91 -6.83 -6.50
C VAL A 60 -3.55 -6.71 -5.13
N VAL A 61 -2.90 -5.98 -4.22
CA VAL A 61 -3.41 -5.73 -2.87
C VAL A 61 -3.63 -4.23 -2.70
N ILE A 62 -4.83 -3.85 -2.24
CA ILE A 62 -5.21 -2.45 -2.04
C ILE A 62 -5.56 -2.26 -0.56
N GLU A 63 -5.15 -1.12 0.02
CA GLU A 63 -5.62 -0.78 1.36
C GLU A 63 -7.15 -0.67 1.39
N SER A 64 -7.79 -1.33 2.37
CA SER A 64 -9.24 -1.32 2.51
C SER A 64 -9.76 0.08 2.82
N MET A 65 -10.87 0.45 2.22
CA MET A 65 -11.60 1.64 2.63
C MET A 65 -12.06 1.52 4.09
N LEU A 66 -12.01 2.62 4.82
CA LEU A 66 -12.62 2.66 6.15
C LEU A 66 -14.12 2.34 6.06
N PRO A 67 -14.69 1.64 7.07
CA PRO A 67 -16.14 1.41 7.13
C PRO A 67 -16.91 2.72 7.00
N PRO A 68 -18.09 2.71 6.35
CA PRO A 68 -18.88 3.92 6.13
C PRO A 68 -19.12 4.75 7.40
N GLN A 69 -19.38 4.09 8.54
CA GLN A 69 -19.59 4.74 9.83
C GLN A 69 -18.35 5.51 10.31
N ALA A 70 -17.16 4.96 10.09
CA ALA A 70 -15.90 5.61 10.46
C ALA A 70 -15.55 6.80 9.54
N MET A 71 -16.11 6.82 8.34
CA MET A 71 -15.91 7.88 7.34
C MET A 71 -16.90 9.04 7.51
N LEU A 72 -18.11 8.83 8.07
CA LEU A 72 -19.19 9.82 8.09
C LEU A 72 -18.80 11.15 8.73
N ASN A 73 -17.97 11.12 9.77
CA ASN A 73 -17.57 12.32 10.52
C ASN A 73 -16.18 12.86 10.16
N LYS A 74 -15.45 12.19 9.26
CA LYS A 74 -14.05 12.52 8.96
C LYS A 74 -13.79 12.87 7.51
N THR A 75 -14.72 12.52 6.61
CA THR A 75 -14.47 12.61 5.17
C THR A 75 -15.73 13.08 4.44
N SER A 76 -15.62 14.08 3.56
CA SER A 76 -16.76 14.56 2.78
C SER A 76 -17.31 13.46 1.85
N ARG A 77 -18.60 13.54 1.51
CA ARG A 77 -19.24 12.62 0.56
C ARG A 77 -18.45 12.54 -0.75
N GLN A 78 -18.05 13.69 -1.30
CA GLN A 78 -17.31 13.74 -2.55
C GLN A 78 -15.98 12.96 -2.50
N VAL A 79 -15.26 13.01 -1.38
CA VAL A 79 -14.01 12.25 -1.20
C VAL A 79 -14.29 10.75 -1.12
N ARG A 80 -15.35 10.35 -0.41
CA ARG A 80 -15.75 8.93 -0.34
C ARG A 80 -16.14 8.38 -1.70
N ASP A 81 -16.97 9.11 -2.45
CA ASP A 81 -17.43 8.69 -3.79
C ASP A 81 -16.23 8.59 -4.75
N ARG A 82 -15.29 9.52 -4.66
CA ARG A 82 -14.05 9.48 -5.44
C ARG A 82 -13.20 8.25 -5.10
N LEU A 83 -13.01 7.96 -3.82
CA LEU A 83 -12.21 6.81 -3.39
C LEU A 83 -12.86 5.50 -3.82
N ALA A 84 -14.18 5.37 -3.68
CA ALA A 84 -14.92 4.21 -4.16
C ALA A 84 -14.79 4.04 -5.68
N GLY A 85 -14.88 5.14 -6.44
CA GLY A 85 -14.66 5.13 -7.89
C GLY A 85 -13.25 4.69 -8.27
N LEU A 86 -12.22 5.18 -7.57
CA LEU A 86 -10.83 4.75 -7.77
C LEU A 86 -10.66 3.25 -7.52
N HIS A 87 -11.23 2.72 -6.42
CA HIS A 87 -11.23 1.26 -6.17
C HIS A 87 -11.85 0.48 -7.33
N GLY A 88 -13.00 0.93 -7.84
CA GLY A 88 -13.67 0.29 -8.97
C GLY A 88 -12.81 0.30 -10.24
N VAL A 89 -12.22 1.44 -10.58
CA VAL A 89 -11.35 1.60 -11.75
C VAL A 89 -10.11 0.70 -11.67
N ILE A 90 -9.38 0.75 -10.56
CA ILE A 90 -8.16 -0.04 -10.37
C ILE A 90 -8.45 -1.54 -10.43
N ARG A 91 -9.47 -2.00 -9.70
CA ARG A 91 -9.86 -3.43 -9.66
C ARG A 91 -10.36 -3.93 -11.02
N GLY A 92 -11.21 -3.15 -11.68
CA GLY A 92 -11.73 -3.49 -13.01
C GLY A 92 -10.62 -3.56 -14.06
N CYS A 93 -9.70 -2.60 -14.04
CA CYS A 93 -8.54 -2.60 -14.92
C CYS A 93 -7.63 -3.82 -14.65
N ALA A 94 -7.26 -4.07 -13.40
CA ALA A 94 -6.44 -5.21 -13.01
C ALA A 94 -7.03 -6.54 -13.52
N ARG A 95 -8.33 -6.75 -13.27
CA ARG A 95 -9.01 -7.96 -13.71
C ARG A 95 -9.05 -8.08 -15.23
N ARG A 96 -9.31 -6.99 -15.94
CA ARG A 96 -9.33 -6.96 -17.42
C ARG A 96 -8.01 -7.37 -18.05
N TRP A 97 -6.91 -7.05 -17.40
CA TRP A 97 -5.56 -7.34 -17.87
C TRP A 97 -4.93 -8.61 -17.25
N GLY A 98 -5.74 -9.48 -16.66
CA GLY A 98 -5.34 -10.84 -16.30
C GLY A 98 -4.72 -11.00 -14.92
N VAL A 99 -4.84 -10.01 -14.03
CA VAL A 99 -4.45 -10.19 -12.62
C VAL A 99 -5.31 -11.28 -11.99
N GLY A 100 -4.67 -12.33 -11.48
CA GLY A 100 -5.34 -13.52 -10.95
C GLY A 100 -6.08 -13.26 -9.64
N GLU A 101 -5.42 -12.56 -8.71
CA GLU A 101 -5.96 -12.24 -7.38
C GLU A 101 -5.98 -10.74 -7.13
N ILE A 102 -7.10 -10.23 -6.60
CA ILE A 102 -7.24 -8.85 -6.17
C ILE A 102 -7.84 -8.88 -4.77
N SER A 103 -7.03 -8.52 -3.78
CA SER A 103 -7.39 -8.57 -2.35
C SER A 103 -7.30 -7.20 -1.69
N GLU A 104 -7.78 -7.11 -0.47
CA GLU A 104 -7.70 -5.91 0.37
C GLU A 104 -7.03 -6.26 1.70
N CYS A 105 -6.35 -5.28 2.29
CA CYS A 105 -5.77 -5.40 3.62
C CYS A 105 -6.16 -4.24 4.52
N GLY A 106 -6.31 -4.52 5.80
CA GLY A 106 -6.65 -3.49 6.80
C GLY A 106 -5.41 -2.75 7.28
N VAL A 107 -5.55 -1.43 7.44
CA VAL A 107 -4.48 -0.55 8.00
C VAL A 107 -3.89 -1.09 9.29
N GLY A 108 -4.75 -1.60 10.20
CA GLY A 108 -4.33 -2.07 11.52
C GLY A 108 -3.43 -3.30 11.46
N GLU A 109 -3.74 -4.25 10.57
CA GLU A 109 -2.96 -5.47 10.35
C GLU A 109 -1.61 -5.15 9.73
N VAL A 110 -1.60 -4.30 8.69
CA VAL A 110 -0.39 -3.82 8.02
C VAL A 110 0.54 -3.12 9.01
N ARG A 111 0.02 -2.17 9.79
CA ARG A 111 0.80 -1.46 10.81
C ARG A 111 1.35 -2.39 11.88
N LYS A 112 0.52 -3.30 12.40
CA LYS A 112 0.97 -4.28 13.40
C LYS A 112 2.11 -5.14 12.85
N HIS A 113 2.00 -5.60 11.61
CA HIS A 113 3.05 -6.38 10.96
C HIS A 113 4.33 -5.56 10.81
N PHE A 114 4.22 -4.34 10.27
CA PHE A 114 5.38 -3.58 9.81
C PHE A 114 6.10 -2.83 10.93
N THR A 115 5.35 -2.32 11.94
CA THR A 115 5.89 -1.51 13.02
C THR A 115 5.79 -2.16 14.40
N GLY A 116 5.10 -3.29 14.53
CA GLY A 116 4.81 -3.95 15.80
C GLY A 116 3.58 -3.38 16.53
N PHE A 117 3.00 -2.27 16.08
CA PHE A 117 1.91 -1.58 16.76
C PHE A 117 0.66 -1.45 15.87
N ARG A 118 -0.49 -1.89 16.39
CA ARG A 118 -1.78 -1.80 15.67
C ARG A 118 -2.41 -0.42 15.76
N ASN A 119 -2.42 0.14 16.97
CA ASN A 119 -3.10 1.39 17.30
C ASN A 119 -2.06 2.46 17.65
N MET A 120 -1.91 3.43 16.76
CA MET A 120 -1.04 4.59 16.96
C MET A 120 -1.78 5.84 16.51
N GLN A 121 -1.45 6.97 17.10
CA GLN A 121 -1.86 8.27 16.54
C GLN A 121 -1.28 8.41 15.12
N ARG A 122 -2.01 9.09 14.24
CA ARG A 122 -1.71 9.15 12.81
C ARG A 122 -0.25 9.54 12.51
N ASP A 123 0.24 10.62 13.15
CA ASP A 123 1.58 11.14 12.87
C ASP A 123 2.68 10.20 13.38
N ASN A 124 2.45 9.58 14.54
CA ASN A 124 3.37 8.57 15.08
C ASN A 124 3.41 7.32 14.20
N ALA A 125 2.25 6.89 13.66
CA ALA A 125 2.18 5.75 12.75
C ALA A 125 2.98 6.02 11.46
N LYS A 126 2.80 7.19 10.84
CA LYS A 126 3.56 7.59 9.66
C LYS A 126 5.07 7.60 9.92
N ARG A 127 5.49 8.21 11.04
CA ARG A 127 6.90 8.24 11.43
C ARG A 127 7.44 6.82 11.61
N ALA A 128 6.73 5.95 12.34
CA ALA A 128 7.16 4.58 12.57
C ALA A 128 7.31 3.78 11.26
N VAL A 129 6.41 3.96 10.28
CA VAL A 129 6.52 3.32 8.96
C VAL A 129 7.76 3.83 8.21
N MET A 130 7.98 5.15 8.19
CA MET A 130 9.15 5.75 7.54
C MET A 130 10.47 5.30 8.19
N ASP A 131 10.52 5.26 9.51
CA ASP A 131 11.70 4.79 10.26
C ASP A 131 11.98 3.31 9.99
N GLN A 132 10.93 2.48 9.89
CA GLN A 132 11.07 1.07 9.54
C GLN A 132 11.57 0.89 8.10
N CYS A 133 11.05 1.64 7.12
CA CYS A 133 11.57 1.63 5.76
C CYS A 133 13.06 1.98 5.73
N LYS A 134 13.46 3.03 6.43
CA LYS A 134 14.86 3.44 6.54
C LYS A 134 15.73 2.35 7.18
N ALA A 135 15.26 1.68 8.23
CA ALA A 135 15.97 0.59 8.88
C ALA A 135 16.18 -0.63 7.96
N LEU A 136 15.24 -0.86 7.02
CA LEU A 136 15.33 -1.89 5.97
C LEU A 136 16.19 -1.47 4.76
N GLY A 137 16.69 -0.22 4.74
CA GLY A 137 17.41 0.32 3.58
C GLY A 137 16.51 0.76 2.42
N TRP A 138 15.20 0.83 2.63
CA TRP A 138 14.25 1.29 1.62
C TRP A 138 14.15 2.82 1.66
N ASN A 139 14.70 3.48 0.66
CA ASN A 139 14.82 4.93 0.61
C ASN A 139 13.51 5.59 0.12
N VAL A 140 12.41 5.38 0.85
CA VAL A 140 11.12 6.01 0.56
C VAL A 140 11.18 7.53 0.80
N ARG A 141 10.52 8.30 -0.07
CA ARG A 141 10.56 9.77 -0.09
C ARG A 141 9.41 10.42 0.68
N ASN A 142 8.31 9.69 0.85
CA ASN A 142 7.10 10.17 1.50
C ASN A 142 6.32 9.02 2.14
N ASP A 143 5.30 9.37 2.93
CA ASP A 143 4.45 8.42 3.64
C ASP A 143 3.65 7.49 2.71
N ASN A 144 3.20 7.96 1.53
CA ASN A 144 2.48 7.12 0.59
C ASN A 144 3.35 5.95 0.08
N GLU A 145 4.63 6.23 -0.24
CA GLU A 145 5.58 5.17 -0.61
C GLU A 145 5.82 4.20 0.56
N GLY A 146 5.94 4.73 1.78
CA GLY A 146 6.12 3.93 2.98
C GLY A 146 4.93 3.02 3.27
N ASP A 147 3.72 3.55 3.21
CA ASP A 147 2.49 2.79 3.44
C ASP A 147 2.33 1.68 2.37
N ALA A 148 2.62 1.96 1.09
CA ALA A 148 2.61 0.95 0.03
C ALA A 148 3.66 -0.15 0.25
N CYS A 149 4.88 0.21 0.68
CA CYS A 149 5.92 -0.76 1.04
C CYS A 149 5.49 -1.64 2.23
N ALA A 150 4.83 -1.07 3.23
CA ALA A 150 4.30 -1.80 4.37
C ALA A 150 3.20 -2.80 3.95
N ILE A 151 2.30 -2.39 3.03
CA ILE A 151 1.28 -3.27 2.43
C ILE A 151 1.95 -4.42 1.68
N TRP A 152 2.96 -4.14 0.86
CA TRP A 152 3.69 -5.17 0.12
C TRP A 152 4.36 -6.17 1.07
N SER A 153 5.06 -5.69 2.09
CA SER A 153 5.72 -6.54 3.10
C SER A 153 4.73 -7.43 3.85
N TYR A 154 3.59 -6.87 4.27
CA TYR A 154 2.53 -7.62 4.92
C TYR A 154 1.98 -8.72 4.00
N SER A 155 1.67 -8.38 2.75
CA SER A 155 1.13 -9.33 1.78
C SER A 155 2.12 -10.43 1.43
N ALA A 156 3.40 -10.11 1.29
CA ALA A 156 4.46 -11.10 1.08
C ALA A 156 4.57 -12.07 2.26
N SER A 157 4.40 -11.59 3.50
CA SER A 157 4.45 -12.41 4.70
C SER A 157 3.28 -13.39 4.86
N LEU A 158 2.13 -13.09 4.25
CA LEU A 158 0.99 -14.02 4.21
C LEU A 158 1.24 -15.21 3.29
N ILE A 159 2.08 -15.04 2.28
CA ILE A 159 2.45 -16.08 1.31
C ILE A 159 3.67 -16.87 1.82
N ASP A 160 4.69 -16.16 2.28
CA ASP A 160 5.88 -16.77 2.91
C ASP A 160 6.10 -16.14 4.31
N PRO A 161 5.76 -16.86 5.39
CA PRO A 161 5.92 -16.37 6.76
C PRO A 161 7.35 -15.96 7.13
N LYS A 162 8.37 -16.45 6.42
CA LYS A 162 9.76 -16.03 6.63
C LYS A 162 9.98 -14.56 6.34
N GLN A 163 9.15 -13.97 5.46
CA GLN A 163 9.22 -12.53 5.16
C GLN A 163 8.86 -11.67 6.38
N ALA A 164 8.01 -12.15 7.30
CA ALA A 164 7.70 -11.45 8.54
C ALA A 164 8.93 -11.28 9.45
N LEU A 165 9.90 -12.19 9.40
CA LEU A 165 11.12 -12.11 10.21
C LEU A 165 12.02 -10.94 9.77
N ARG A 166 11.97 -10.55 8.50
CA ARG A 166 12.78 -9.46 7.94
C ARG A 166 12.40 -8.11 8.52
N VAL A 167 11.12 -7.90 8.78
CA VAL A 167 10.60 -6.62 9.30
C VAL A 167 10.44 -6.62 10.82
N SER A 168 10.57 -7.78 11.47
CA SER A 168 10.42 -7.88 12.92
C SER A 168 11.50 -7.08 13.65
N PRO A 169 11.14 -6.16 14.56
CA PRO A 169 12.11 -5.42 15.37
C PRO A 169 13.06 -6.31 16.17
N LEU A 170 12.63 -7.53 16.51
CA LEU A 170 13.43 -8.51 17.27
C LEU A 170 14.62 -9.05 16.47
N PHE A 171 14.53 -9.06 15.14
CA PHE A 171 15.57 -9.59 14.25
C PHE A 171 16.30 -8.51 13.47
N ASN A 172 15.79 -7.29 13.48
CA ASN A 172 16.38 -6.16 12.76
C ASN A 172 17.40 -5.45 13.68
N LYS A 173 18.68 -5.83 13.57
CA LYS A 173 19.79 -5.31 14.40
C LYS A 173 20.00 -3.78 14.33
N GLY A 174 19.28 -3.07 13.45
CA GLY A 174 19.37 -1.61 13.28
C GLY A 174 18.44 -0.79 14.18
N LEU A 175 17.41 -1.38 14.75
CA LEU A 175 16.48 -0.68 15.64
C LEU A 175 16.98 -0.74 17.09
N ARG A 176 17.83 0.20 17.47
CA ARG A 176 17.96 0.56 18.89
C ARG A 176 16.68 1.27 19.29
N VAL A 177 15.84 0.60 20.08
CA VAL A 177 14.74 1.24 20.80
C VAL A 177 15.37 2.23 21.78
N THR A 178 15.51 3.48 21.37
CA THR A 178 15.89 4.57 22.28
C THR A 178 14.62 5.12 22.90
N GLY A 179 14.44 4.83 24.17
CA GLY A 179 13.60 5.61 25.07
C GLY A 179 12.20 5.06 25.38
N TRP A 180 12.10 4.65 26.62
CA TRP A 180 10.89 4.66 27.44
C TRP A 180 10.62 6.08 27.92
#